data_2acb8ae110f48208eb2809a7580bdd71
#
_entry.id   2acb8ae110f48208eb2809a7580bdd71
#
_cell.length_a   1.000
_cell.length_b   1.000
_cell.length_c   1.000
_cell.angle_alpha   90.00
_cell.angle_beta   90.00
_cell.angle_gamma   90.00
#
_symmetry.space_group_name_H-M   'P 1'
#
loop_
_entity.id
_entity.type
_entity.pdbx_description
1 polymer ?
#
loop_
_entity_poly.entity_id
_entity_poly.type
_entity_poly.pdbx_seq_one_letter_code
_entity_poly.pdbx_strand_id
1 'polypeptide(L)'
;MEAAERTISKILTEQIRYEIPPYQRPYSWEKGNVEQLLGDVWDAFEADDEEYFIGSLITIERQKDELYDVVDGQQRLTTLNLIFARLRDAVSEPAKSTLGKRVLPKNELTGEEETPRLTLRQKDQSFFRRHVLASEEITEAISREIESKQDAPKIRLSENLGVIDHFLAQRDEKSLKLFANYLLTKVYVVFVTTASWQSAYRLFNVLNARGMPLSNADLIKNMLFARLGGASAKSEELDEQWLQLEEAIGIERLDQFLAHHRSSVTAIKARKTLHEEYKPLIEASDTPFSFLDGITTSARNYLRIQQNGFEDVAARRSLRPL
;
A
#
# COMPACT_ATOMS: atom_id res chain seq x y z
N MET A 1 23.27 0.78 -1.84
CA MET A 1 22.25 -0.27 -1.94
C MET A 1 22.76 -1.48 -1.16
N GLU A 2 22.02 -1.90 -0.19
CA GLU A 2 22.32 -3.08 0.62
C GLU A 2 21.15 -4.05 0.50
N ALA A 3 21.44 -5.33 0.39
CA ALA A 3 20.45 -6.39 0.38
C ALA A 3 20.87 -7.46 1.38
N ALA A 4 19.95 -7.86 2.24
CA ALA A 4 20.18 -8.88 3.25
C ALA A 4 18.91 -9.66 3.54
N GLU A 5 19.05 -10.92 3.88
CA GLU A 5 17.97 -11.73 4.44
C GLU A 5 17.72 -11.30 5.88
N ARG A 6 16.47 -10.99 6.18
CA ARG A 6 16.07 -10.60 7.54
C ARG A 6 14.83 -11.38 7.98
N THR A 7 14.89 -11.91 9.19
CA THR A 7 13.70 -12.46 9.84
C THR A 7 12.67 -11.36 10.14
N ILE A 8 11.42 -11.75 10.28
CA ILE A 8 10.36 -10.78 10.65
C ILE A 8 10.66 -10.14 12.01
N SER A 9 11.31 -10.87 12.93
CA SER A 9 11.73 -10.27 14.22
C SER A 9 12.75 -9.14 14.05
N LYS A 10 13.60 -9.19 13.02
CA LYS A 10 14.56 -8.12 12.68
C LYS A 10 13.93 -6.98 11.91
N ILE A 11 12.84 -7.24 11.19
CA ILE A 11 12.05 -6.20 10.49
C ILE A 11 11.20 -5.43 11.49
N LEU A 12 10.43 -6.11 12.35
CA LEU A 12 9.53 -5.50 13.32
C LEU A 12 10.23 -5.36 14.70
N THR A 13 11.37 -4.67 14.74
CA THR A 13 12.09 -4.36 15.99
C THR A 13 11.52 -3.13 16.68
N GLU A 14 11.93 -2.90 17.94
CA GLU A 14 11.52 -1.72 18.71
C GLU A 14 12.11 -0.41 18.15
N GLN A 15 13.16 -0.47 17.37
CA GLN A 15 13.86 0.70 16.84
C GLN A 15 13.37 1.09 15.43
N ILE A 16 12.92 0.12 14.63
CA ILE A 16 12.59 0.35 13.22
C ILE A 16 11.12 0.73 13.06
N ARG A 17 10.88 1.77 12.26
CA ARG A 17 9.57 2.24 11.82
C ARG A 17 9.52 2.30 10.31
N TYR A 18 8.35 1.98 9.76
CA TYR A 18 8.08 2.03 8.34
C TYR A 18 6.96 3.01 8.06
N GLU A 19 7.10 3.78 7.00
CA GLU A 19 6.05 4.63 6.46
C GLU A 19 5.70 4.19 5.05
N ILE A 20 4.42 4.09 4.76
CA ILE A 20 3.93 3.92 3.39
C ILE A 20 3.77 5.33 2.82
N PRO A 21 4.62 5.73 1.87
CA PRO A 21 4.55 7.08 1.32
C PRO A 21 3.23 7.34 0.60
N PRO A 22 2.80 8.61 0.50
CA PRO A 22 1.54 9.00 -0.12
C PRO A 22 1.35 8.49 -1.55
N TYR A 23 2.42 8.46 -2.35
CA TYR A 23 2.38 7.99 -3.74
C TYR A 23 2.18 6.48 -3.90
N GLN A 24 2.32 5.68 -2.83
CA GLN A 24 2.05 4.25 -2.87
C GLN A 24 0.54 3.99 -2.94
N ARG A 25 0.15 2.94 -3.69
CA ARG A 25 -1.25 2.54 -3.74
C ARG A 25 -1.77 2.18 -2.35
N PRO A 26 -3.08 2.33 -2.09
CA PRO A 26 -3.67 1.88 -0.84
C PRO A 26 -3.53 0.36 -0.64
N TYR A 27 -3.87 -0.09 0.56
CA TYR A 27 -3.98 -1.51 0.81
C TYR A 27 -5.05 -2.14 -0.11
N SER A 28 -4.66 -3.16 -0.87
CA SER A 28 -5.47 -3.72 -1.95
C SER A 28 -5.49 -5.26 -2.01
N TRP A 29 -4.79 -5.94 -1.11
CA TRP A 29 -4.86 -7.40 -1.05
C TRP A 29 -6.27 -7.87 -0.77
N GLU A 30 -6.70 -8.87 -1.54
CA GLU A 30 -7.97 -9.55 -1.38
C GLU A 30 -7.84 -10.71 -0.39
N LYS A 31 -8.99 -11.25 0.06
CA LYS A 31 -9.06 -12.38 0.99
C LYS A 31 -8.16 -13.53 0.57
N GLY A 32 -8.21 -13.92 -0.71
CA GLY A 32 -7.40 -15.01 -1.25
C GLY A 32 -5.89 -14.80 -1.11
N ASN A 33 -5.39 -13.56 -1.17
CA ASN A 33 -3.97 -13.28 -0.94
C ASN A 33 -3.57 -13.53 0.52
N VAL A 34 -4.44 -13.16 1.46
CA VAL A 34 -4.19 -13.35 2.89
C VAL A 34 -4.34 -14.82 3.29
N GLU A 35 -5.38 -15.48 2.77
CA GLU A 35 -5.59 -16.94 2.95
C GLU A 35 -4.39 -17.72 2.45
N GLN A 36 -3.89 -17.37 1.26
CA GLN A 36 -2.70 -18.02 0.71
C GLN A 36 -1.48 -17.80 1.59
N LEU A 37 -1.17 -16.53 1.98
CA LEU A 37 -0.02 -16.25 2.84
C LEU A 37 -0.10 -17.01 4.17
N LEU A 38 -1.26 -17.01 4.82
CA LEU A 38 -1.47 -17.71 6.09
C LEU A 38 -1.34 -19.23 5.92
N GLY A 39 -1.94 -19.79 4.86
CA GLY A 39 -1.85 -21.21 4.54
C GLY A 39 -0.42 -21.64 4.29
N ASP A 40 0.26 -20.96 3.37
CA ASP A 40 1.64 -21.30 3.01
C ASP A 40 2.59 -21.25 4.22
N VAL A 41 2.47 -20.21 5.07
CA VAL A 41 3.31 -20.09 6.28
C VAL A 41 2.91 -21.11 7.35
N TRP A 42 1.62 -21.45 7.45
CA TRP A 42 1.16 -22.47 8.39
C TRP A 42 1.65 -23.87 7.96
N ASP A 43 1.58 -24.19 6.68
CA ASP A 43 2.07 -25.47 6.15
C ASP A 43 3.58 -25.61 6.38
N ALA A 44 4.36 -24.54 6.18
CA ALA A 44 5.80 -24.52 6.49
C ALA A 44 6.06 -24.69 8.00
N PHE A 45 5.20 -24.08 8.86
CA PHE A 45 5.28 -24.27 10.31
C PHE A 45 4.98 -25.72 10.72
N GLU A 46 3.96 -26.35 10.15
CA GLU A 46 3.64 -27.77 10.42
C GLU A 46 4.69 -28.75 9.88
N ALA A 47 5.34 -28.37 8.77
CA ALA A 47 6.46 -29.13 8.20
C ALA A 47 7.77 -28.95 8.98
N ASP A 48 7.81 -28.06 9.98
CA ASP A 48 9.02 -27.66 10.73
C ASP A 48 10.15 -27.14 9.83
N ASP A 49 9.78 -26.40 8.77
CA ASP A 49 10.74 -25.81 7.86
C ASP A 49 11.64 -24.80 8.60
N GLU A 50 12.95 -24.91 8.38
CA GLU A 50 13.93 -24.06 9.06
C GLU A 50 13.87 -22.61 8.60
N GLU A 51 13.49 -22.37 7.34
CA GLU A 51 13.41 -21.05 6.72
C GLU A 51 12.26 -20.99 5.72
N TYR A 52 11.45 -19.93 5.80
CA TYR A 52 10.39 -19.66 4.85
C TYR A 52 10.45 -18.22 4.33
N PHE A 53 10.56 -18.05 3.02
CA PHE A 53 10.69 -16.74 2.39
C PHE A 53 9.35 -16.24 1.87
N ILE A 54 8.95 -15.05 2.33
CA ILE A 54 7.72 -14.38 1.89
C ILE A 54 7.93 -13.29 0.83
N GLY A 55 9.15 -13.18 0.28
CA GLY A 55 9.51 -12.27 -0.81
C GLY A 55 10.37 -11.08 -0.36
N SER A 56 10.34 -9.98 -1.12
CA SER A 56 11.19 -8.81 -0.88
C SER A 56 10.46 -7.67 -0.17
N LEU A 57 11.24 -6.86 0.55
CA LEU A 57 10.83 -5.57 1.11
C LEU A 57 11.88 -4.54 0.67
N ILE A 58 11.50 -3.64 -0.25
CA ILE A 58 12.37 -2.59 -0.75
C ILE A 58 12.06 -1.30 -0.05
N THR A 59 13.08 -0.67 0.53
CA THR A 59 12.94 0.53 1.35
C THR A 59 13.94 1.61 0.98
N ILE A 60 13.60 2.84 1.34
CA ILE A 60 14.52 3.98 1.36
C ILE A 60 14.72 4.37 2.80
N GLU A 61 15.97 4.39 3.24
CA GLU A 61 16.33 4.83 4.58
C GLU A 61 16.24 6.36 4.66
N ARG A 62 15.33 6.87 5.51
CA ARG A 62 15.18 8.31 5.79
C ARG A 62 15.98 8.75 6.99
N GLN A 63 16.02 7.90 8.00
CA GLN A 63 16.80 8.08 9.21
C GLN A 63 17.52 6.77 9.49
N LYS A 64 18.82 6.87 9.71
CA LYS A 64 19.69 5.70 9.83
C LYS A 64 19.18 4.72 10.88
N ASP A 65 18.94 3.48 10.43
CA ASP A 65 18.48 2.34 11.21
C ASP A 65 17.16 2.55 12.00
N GLU A 66 16.41 3.64 11.72
CA GLU A 66 15.20 3.98 12.47
C GLU A 66 13.94 4.12 11.61
N LEU A 67 14.03 4.85 10.50
CA LEU A 67 12.86 5.21 9.68
C LEU A 67 13.08 4.90 8.21
N TYR A 68 12.17 4.11 7.67
CA TYR A 68 12.20 3.64 6.28
C TYR A 68 10.91 3.93 5.54
N ASP A 69 11.02 4.52 4.35
CA ASP A 69 9.92 4.58 3.39
C ASP A 69 9.82 3.25 2.64
N VAL A 70 8.64 2.66 2.60
CA VAL A 70 8.39 1.40 1.89
C VAL A 70 8.13 1.69 0.42
N VAL A 71 8.95 1.11 -0.46
CA VAL A 71 8.83 1.23 -1.92
C VAL A 71 8.15 0.00 -2.53
N ASP A 72 8.47 -1.19 -2.01
CA ASP A 72 7.83 -2.45 -2.39
C ASP A 72 7.66 -3.35 -1.18
N GLY A 73 6.68 -4.26 -1.23
CA GLY A 73 6.33 -5.15 -0.13
C GLY A 73 5.31 -4.54 0.84
N GLN A 74 4.75 -3.36 0.55
CA GLN A 74 3.79 -2.68 1.44
C GLN A 74 2.56 -3.53 1.78
N GLN A 75 1.99 -4.24 0.80
CA GLN A 75 0.81 -5.10 1.02
C GLN A 75 1.13 -6.20 2.04
N ARG A 76 2.28 -6.85 1.85
CA ARG A 76 2.78 -7.91 2.74
C ARG A 76 3.08 -7.39 4.13
N LEU A 77 3.78 -6.26 4.22
CA LEU A 77 4.12 -5.64 5.51
C LEU A 77 2.85 -5.20 6.27
N THR A 78 1.85 -4.65 5.58
CA THR A 78 0.55 -4.33 6.17
C THR A 78 -0.15 -5.58 6.67
N THR A 79 -0.21 -6.65 5.85
CA THR A 79 -0.82 -7.93 6.25
C THR A 79 -0.12 -8.57 7.44
N LEU A 80 1.20 -8.52 7.52
CA LEU A 80 1.93 -8.97 8.71
C LEU A 80 1.52 -8.19 9.96
N ASN A 81 1.32 -6.87 9.85
CA ASN A 81 0.80 -6.08 10.97
C ASN A 81 -0.62 -6.48 11.38
N LEU A 82 -1.51 -6.80 10.41
CA LEU A 82 -2.83 -7.37 10.71
C LEU A 82 -2.71 -8.70 11.47
N ILE A 83 -1.86 -9.61 10.99
CA ILE A 83 -1.65 -10.93 11.61
C ILE A 83 -1.11 -10.78 13.03
N PHE A 84 -0.07 -9.95 13.26
CA PHE A 84 0.49 -9.75 14.59
C PHE A 84 -0.47 -9.05 15.55
N ALA A 85 -1.29 -8.11 15.06
CA ALA A 85 -2.32 -7.48 15.86
C ALA A 85 -3.36 -8.52 16.34
N ARG A 86 -3.83 -9.39 15.45
CA ARG A 86 -4.81 -10.43 15.80
C ARG A 86 -4.21 -11.56 16.63
N LEU A 87 -2.98 -11.97 16.36
CA LEU A 87 -2.26 -12.91 17.23
C LEU A 87 -2.10 -12.37 18.65
N ARG A 88 -1.75 -11.06 18.81
CA ARG A 88 -1.70 -10.39 20.10
C ARG A 88 -3.02 -10.52 20.86
N ASP A 89 -4.14 -10.29 20.17
CA ASP A 89 -5.47 -10.30 20.77
C ASP A 89 -5.94 -11.74 21.10
N ALA A 90 -5.39 -12.74 20.40
CA ALA A 90 -5.75 -14.16 20.58
C ALA A 90 -4.90 -14.90 21.65
N VAL A 91 -3.90 -14.27 22.24
CA VAL A 91 -3.01 -14.91 23.22
C VAL A 91 -2.98 -14.17 24.55
N SER A 92 -2.66 -14.91 25.62
CA SER A 92 -2.47 -14.37 26.97
C SER A 92 -1.03 -13.84 27.21
N GLU A 93 -0.85 -13.12 28.31
CA GLU A 93 0.51 -12.68 28.76
C GLU A 93 1.42 -13.90 29.04
N PRO A 94 2.75 -13.75 28.82
CA PRO A 94 3.48 -12.56 28.37
C PRO A 94 3.54 -12.40 26.83
N ALA A 95 3.00 -13.35 26.07
CA ALA A 95 3.05 -13.31 24.61
C ALA A 95 2.28 -12.11 24.03
N LYS A 96 1.14 -11.74 24.63
CA LYS A 96 0.34 -10.56 24.25
C LYS A 96 1.20 -9.29 24.22
N SER A 97 1.91 -8.98 25.29
CA SER A 97 2.80 -7.82 25.37
C SER A 97 3.94 -7.88 24.35
N THR A 98 4.54 -9.07 24.17
CA THR A 98 5.61 -9.28 23.21
C THR A 98 5.17 -9.00 21.77
N LEU A 99 3.99 -9.48 21.39
CA LEU A 99 3.43 -9.25 20.06
C LEU A 99 2.95 -7.80 19.89
N GLY A 100 2.40 -7.19 20.94
CA GLY A 100 1.99 -5.79 20.95
C GLY A 100 3.13 -4.84 20.59
N LYS A 101 4.34 -5.08 21.11
CA LYS A 101 5.54 -4.30 20.78
C LYS A 101 5.94 -4.35 19.29
N ARG A 102 5.47 -5.37 18.55
CA ARG A 102 5.75 -5.55 17.10
C ARG A 102 4.86 -4.70 16.20
N VAL A 103 3.76 -4.20 16.70
CA VAL A 103 2.78 -3.42 15.92
C VAL A 103 2.56 -2.03 16.50
N LEU A 104 2.19 -1.92 17.77
CA LEU A 104 1.97 -0.67 18.48
C LEU A 104 2.58 -0.78 19.90
N PRO A 105 3.83 -0.35 20.08
CA PRO A 105 4.47 -0.38 21.39
C PRO A 105 3.78 0.57 22.35
N LYS A 106 3.89 0.26 23.64
CA LYS A 106 3.44 1.11 24.74
C LYS A 106 4.61 1.39 25.64
N ASN A 107 4.70 2.60 26.14
CA ASN A 107 5.66 2.94 27.16
C ASN A 107 5.43 2.07 28.40
N GLU A 108 6.45 1.36 28.86
CA GLU A 108 6.34 0.39 29.95
C GLU A 108 5.98 1.05 31.31
N LEU A 109 6.31 2.33 31.50
CA LEU A 109 6.05 3.05 32.73
C LEU A 109 4.70 3.76 32.74
N THR A 110 4.32 4.39 31.61
CA THR A 110 3.09 5.20 31.53
C THR A 110 1.92 4.44 30.94
N GLY A 111 2.17 3.36 30.19
CA GLY A 111 1.16 2.63 29.43
C GLY A 111 0.69 3.38 28.17
N GLU A 112 1.23 4.56 27.89
CA GLU A 112 0.88 5.36 26.72
C GLU A 112 1.37 4.69 25.43
N GLU A 113 0.54 4.79 24.39
CA GLU A 113 0.90 4.29 23.06
C GLU A 113 2.02 5.13 22.45
N GLU A 114 3.01 4.45 21.91
CA GLU A 114 4.09 5.06 21.14
C GLU A 114 3.75 5.11 19.63
N THR A 115 4.73 5.50 18.83
CA THR A 115 4.60 5.48 17.37
C THR A 115 4.51 4.04 16.87
N PRO A 116 3.52 3.70 16.02
CA PRO A 116 3.39 2.35 15.46
C PRO A 116 4.60 1.97 14.60
N ARG A 117 4.84 0.67 14.46
CA ARG A 117 5.91 0.15 13.60
C ARG A 117 5.64 0.37 12.12
N LEU A 118 4.37 0.46 11.75
CA LEU A 118 3.93 0.78 10.41
C LEU A 118 2.93 1.93 10.43
N THR A 119 3.23 2.96 9.65
CA THR A 119 2.33 4.08 9.38
C THR A 119 1.84 3.95 7.93
N LEU A 120 0.54 3.87 7.74
CA LEU A 120 -0.08 3.90 6.41
C LEU A 120 -0.20 5.34 5.91
N ARG A 121 -0.69 5.50 4.68
CA ARG A 121 -1.03 6.82 4.14
C ARG A 121 -2.02 7.54 5.07
N GLN A 122 -1.95 8.87 5.11
CA GLN A 122 -2.73 9.71 6.03
C GLN A 122 -4.23 9.38 6.03
N LYS A 123 -4.83 9.16 4.84
CA LYS A 123 -6.25 8.81 4.68
C LYS A 123 -6.64 7.48 5.35
N ASP A 124 -5.72 6.52 5.37
CA ASP A 124 -5.96 5.16 5.89
C ASP A 124 -5.47 5.00 7.33
N GLN A 125 -4.57 5.89 7.80
CA GLN A 125 -3.87 5.76 9.07
C GLN A 125 -4.79 5.80 10.29
N SER A 126 -5.77 6.69 10.31
CA SER A 126 -6.68 6.81 11.46
C SER A 126 -7.52 5.54 11.66
N PHE A 127 -8.00 4.97 10.55
CA PHE A 127 -8.74 3.70 10.55
C PHE A 127 -7.83 2.54 10.99
N PHE A 128 -6.64 2.43 10.39
CA PHE A 128 -5.67 1.39 10.70
C PHE A 128 -5.24 1.44 12.17
N ARG A 129 -4.92 2.63 12.71
CA ARG A 129 -4.54 2.78 14.10
C ARG A 129 -5.67 2.37 15.05
N ARG A 130 -6.90 2.83 14.80
CA ARG A 130 -8.05 2.60 15.69
C ARG A 130 -8.51 1.14 15.67
N HIS A 131 -8.69 0.57 14.48
CA HIS A 131 -9.34 -0.71 14.31
C HIS A 131 -8.39 -1.91 14.17
N VAL A 132 -7.10 -1.66 13.91
CA VAL A 132 -6.11 -2.72 13.78
C VAL A 132 -5.11 -2.70 14.92
N LEU A 133 -4.43 -1.57 15.12
CA LEU A 133 -3.30 -1.53 16.03
C LEU A 133 -3.71 -1.43 17.50
N ALA A 134 -4.70 -0.61 17.83
CA ALA A 134 -5.12 -0.31 19.21
C ALA A 134 -6.29 -1.20 19.68
N SER A 135 -7.12 -1.71 18.78
CA SER A 135 -8.36 -2.40 19.14
C SER A 135 -8.13 -3.84 19.57
N GLU A 136 -8.73 -4.20 20.70
CA GLU A 136 -8.88 -5.58 21.17
C GLU A 136 -10.18 -6.23 20.66
N GLU A 137 -11.20 -5.43 20.31
CA GLU A 137 -12.50 -5.88 19.80
C GLU A 137 -12.86 -5.16 18.47
N ILE A 138 -13.01 -5.93 17.39
CA ILE A 138 -13.06 -5.36 16.03
C ILE A 138 -14.47 -5.35 15.40
N THR A 139 -15.47 -6.01 15.93
CA THR A 139 -16.58 -6.52 15.11
C THR A 139 -17.66 -5.53 14.70
N GLU A 140 -18.17 -4.65 15.54
CA GLU A 140 -19.31 -3.78 15.17
C GLU A 140 -18.93 -2.36 14.79
N ALA A 141 -17.84 -1.83 15.35
CA ALA A 141 -17.39 -0.46 15.12
C ALA A 141 -16.91 -0.24 13.69
N ILE A 142 -16.23 -1.24 13.10
CA ILE A 142 -15.70 -1.19 11.73
C ILE A 142 -16.82 -1.05 10.70
N SER A 143 -17.88 -1.81 10.82
CA SER A 143 -18.99 -1.78 9.87
C SER A 143 -19.71 -0.43 9.83
N ARG A 144 -19.67 0.33 10.94
CA ARG A 144 -20.30 1.65 11.04
C ARG A 144 -19.42 2.77 10.45
N GLU A 145 -18.10 2.59 10.42
CA GLU A 145 -17.15 3.59 9.90
C GLU A 145 -16.93 3.48 8.39
N ILE A 146 -17.30 2.35 7.79
CA ILE A 146 -17.24 2.14 6.33
C ILE A 146 -18.55 2.68 5.72
N GLU A 147 -18.62 4.00 5.55
CA GLU A 147 -19.84 4.68 5.09
C GLU A 147 -20.14 4.55 3.60
N SER A 148 -19.16 4.16 2.79
CA SER A 148 -19.36 4.05 1.35
C SER A 148 -18.55 2.93 0.71
N LYS A 149 -19.09 2.38 -0.41
CA LYS A 149 -18.36 1.45 -1.30
C LYS A 149 -17.06 2.06 -1.89
N GLN A 150 -16.81 3.35 -1.70
CA GLN A 150 -15.62 4.06 -2.17
C GLN A 150 -14.42 3.93 -1.23
N ASP A 151 -14.64 3.47 0.01
CA ASP A 151 -13.56 3.20 0.96
C ASP A 151 -12.94 1.80 0.78
N ALA A 152 -12.61 1.43 -0.46
CA ALA A 152 -12.06 0.12 -0.81
C ALA A 152 -10.89 -0.34 0.09
N PRO A 153 -9.91 0.51 0.47
CA PRO A 153 -8.84 0.10 1.37
C PRO A 153 -9.32 -0.30 2.76
N LYS A 154 -10.26 0.43 3.35
CA LYS A 154 -10.83 0.11 4.66
C LYS A 154 -11.65 -1.18 4.61
N ILE A 155 -12.41 -1.38 3.52
CA ILE A 155 -13.14 -2.62 3.27
C ILE A 155 -12.16 -3.79 3.21
N ARG A 156 -11.06 -3.67 2.44
CA ARG A 156 -10.04 -4.71 2.33
C ARG A 156 -9.36 -5.02 3.67
N LEU A 157 -9.03 -3.99 4.45
CA LEU A 157 -8.48 -4.17 5.79
C LEU A 157 -9.44 -4.95 6.68
N SER A 158 -10.73 -4.55 6.70
CA SER A 158 -11.77 -5.21 7.51
C SER A 158 -12.02 -6.66 7.08
N GLU A 159 -12.16 -6.91 5.76
CA GLU A 159 -12.34 -8.25 5.21
C GLU A 159 -11.19 -9.19 5.57
N ASN A 160 -9.96 -8.69 5.46
CA ASN A 160 -8.76 -9.47 5.75
C ASN A 160 -8.54 -9.71 7.24
N LEU A 161 -8.97 -8.79 8.11
CA LEU A 161 -9.06 -9.06 9.54
C LEU A 161 -10.01 -10.25 9.83
N GLY A 162 -11.18 -10.28 9.19
CA GLY A 162 -12.12 -11.40 9.31
C GLY A 162 -11.53 -12.74 8.84
N VAL A 163 -10.74 -12.74 7.78
CA VAL A 163 -10.00 -13.93 7.30
C VAL A 163 -9.01 -14.41 8.37
N ILE A 164 -8.21 -13.49 8.92
CA ILE A 164 -7.23 -13.81 9.96
C ILE A 164 -7.92 -14.33 11.21
N ASP A 165 -9.00 -13.67 11.66
CA ASP A 165 -9.77 -14.12 12.83
C ASP A 165 -10.32 -15.52 12.66
N HIS A 166 -10.91 -15.81 11.49
CA HIS A 166 -11.40 -17.14 11.17
C HIS A 166 -10.28 -18.18 11.20
N PHE A 167 -9.12 -17.85 10.65
CA PHE A 167 -7.95 -18.71 10.65
C PHE A 167 -7.45 -18.99 12.07
N LEU A 168 -7.34 -17.98 12.94
CA LEU A 168 -6.85 -18.12 14.30
C LEU A 168 -7.84 -18.86 15.22
N ALA A 169 -9.14 -18.64 15.04
CA ALA A 169 -10.19 -19.26 15.87
C ALA A 169 -10.24 -20.80 15.77
N GLN A 170 -9.65 -21.39 14.74
CA GLN A 170 -9.59 -22.85 14.55
C GLN A 170 -8.43 -23.50 15.33
N ARG A 171 -7.65 -22.74 16.09
CA ARG A 171 -6.39 -23.15 16.69
C ARG A 171 -6.35 -22.82 18.17
N ASP A 172 -5.73 -23.69 18.96
CA ASP A 172 -5.53 -23.44 20.38
C ASP A 172 -4.43 -22.41 20.63
N GLU A 173 -4.47 -21.76 21.78
CA GLU A 173 -3.54 -20.70 22.16
C GLU A 173 -2.07 -21.16 22.15
N LYS A 174 -1.79 -22.42 22.51
CA LYS A 174 -0.42 -22.95 22.51
C LYS A 174 0.11 -23.00 21.09
N SER A 175 -0.65 -23.50 20.14
CA SER A 175 -0.32 -23.54 18.73
C SER A 175 -0.12 -22.13 18.16
N LEU A 176 -0.98 -21.17 18.55
CA LEU A 176 -0.85 -19.77 18.13
C LEU A 176 0.45 -19.13 18.65
N LYS A 177 0.86 -19.41 19.89
CA LYS A 177 2.14 -18.92 20.43
C LYS A 177 3.34 -19.51 19.70
N LEU A 178 3.31 -20.79 19.36
CA LEU A 178 4.36 -21.44 18.58
C LEU A 178 4.42 -20.89 17.15
N PHE A 179 3.27 -20.73 16.50
CA PHE A 179 3.17 -20.12 15.19
C PHE A 179 3.67 -18.67 15.16
N ALA A 180 3.30 -17.86 16.17
CA ALA A 180 3.83 -16.51 16.30
C ALA A 180 5.36 -16.47 16.45
N ASN A 181 5.92 -17.42 17.19
CA ASN A 181 7.37 -17.55 17.29
C ASN A 181 8.00 -17.98 15.95
N TYR A 182 7.39 -18.91 15.23
CA TYR A 182 7.81 -19.33 13.89
C TYR A 182 7.80 -18.13 12.93
N LEU A 183 6.70 -17.38 12.87
CA LEU A 183 6.59 -16.16 12.08
C LEU A 183 7.72 -15.17 12.36
N LEU A 184 8.09 -14.99 13.61
CA LEU A 184 9.14 -14.05 13.99
C LEU A 184 10.55 -14.53 13.66
N THR A 185 10.82 -15.84 13.82
CA THR A 185 12.18 -16.37 13.83
C THR A 185 12.57 -17.17 12.60
N LYS A 186 11.60 -17.74 11.89
CA LYS A 186 11.81 -18.64 10.74
C LYS A 186 11.27 -18.09 9.42
N VAL A 187 10.45 -17.03 9.47
CA VAL A 187 9.97 -16.34 8.27
C VAL A 187 10.89 -15.18 7.92
N TYR A 188 11.33 -15.15 6.66
CA TYR A 188 12.32 -14.22 6.13
C TYR A 188 11.76 -13.36 5.00
N VAL A 189 12.34 -12.18 4.87
CA VAL A 189 12.23 -11.33 3.68
C VAL A 189 13.61 -11.00 3.15
N VAL A 190 13.72 -10.78 1.85
CA VAL A 190 14.88 -10.12 1.26
C VAL A 190 14.71 -8.62 1.48
N PHE A 191 15.37 -8.10 2.52
CA PHE A 191 15.32 -6.68 2.87
C PHE A 191 16.34 -5.92 2.01
N VAL A 192 15.85 -4.95 1.24
CA VAL A 192 16.68 -4.14 0.37
C VAL A 192 16.54 -2.68 0.75
N THR A 193 17.69 -2.06 1.06
CA THR A 193 17.76 -0.62 1.37
C THR A 193 18.48 0.12 0.29
N THR A 194 17.92 1.24 -0.15
CA THR A 194 18.52 2.15 -1.11
C THR A 194 18.61 3.56 -0.52
N ALA A 195 19.62 4.32 -0.98
CA ALA A 195 19.82 5.69 -0.53
C ALA A 195 19.00 6.72 -1.35
N SER A 196 18.33 6.30 -2.43
CA SER A 196 17.61 7.22 -3.30
C SER A 196 16.40 6.56 -3.97
N TRP A 197 15.40 7.37 -4.24
CA TRP A 197 14.21 7.05 -5.02
C TRP A 197 14.51 6.42 -6.37
N GLN A 198 15.45 7.01 -7.10
CA GLN A 198 15.81 6.54 -8.44
C GLN A 198 16.35 5.12 -8.41
N SER A 199 17.16 4.79 -7.40
CA SER A 199 17.72 3.45 -7.22
C SER A 199 16.65 2.45 -6.79
N ALA A 200 15.78 2.83 -5.83
CA ALA A 200 14.66 2.02 -5.38
C ALA A 200 13.70 1.70 -6.52
N TYR A 201 13.36 2.70 -7.33
CA TYR A 201 12.45 2.56 -8.47
C TYR A 201 13.03 1.64 -9.57
N ARG A 202 14.31 1.78 -9.89
CA ARG A 202 14.97 0.87 -10.87
C ARG A 202 14.90 -0.58 -10.40
N LEU A 203 15.22 -0.80 -9.12
CA LEU A 203 15.20 -2.14 -8.52
C LEU A 203 13.78 -2.72 -8.51
N PHE A 204 12.81 -1.92 -8.10
CA PHE A 204 11.41 -2.26 -8.10
C PHE A 204 10.93 -2.74 -9.48
N ASN A 205 11.25 -2.00 -10.56
CA ASN A 205 10.90 -2.39 -11.92
C ASN A 205 11.53 -3.72 -12.36
N VAL A 206 12.76 -4.00 -11.91
CA VAL A 206 13.46 -5.25 -12.23
C VAL A 206 12.85 -6.43 -11.47
N LEU A 207 12.52 -6.26 -10.19
CA LEU A 207 12.00 -7.33 -9.34
C LEU A 207 10.50 -7.61 -9.58
N ASN A 208 9.71 -6.58 -9.87
CA ASN A 208 8.26 -6.72 -10.14
C ASN A 208 7.92 -7.34 -11.50
N ALA A 209 8.90 -7.67 -12.32
CA ALA A 209 8.65 -8.48 -13.52
C ALA A 209 8.00 -9.86 -13.21
N ARG A 210 7.89 -10.24 -11.92
CA ARG A 210 7.35 -11.53 -11.44
C ARG A 210 6.21 -11.40 -10.42
N GLY A 211 5.82 -10.17 -10.00
CA GLY A 211 4.75 -9.91 -9.00
C GLY A 211 3.47 -9.34 -9.61
N MET A 212 2.57 -8.81 -8.77
CA MET A 212 1.41 -8.06 -9.26
C MET A 212 1.92 -6.74 -9.84
N PRO A 213 1.82 -6.53 -11.18
CA PRO A 213 2.41 -5.36 -11.80
C PRO A 213 1.73 -4.08 -11.28
N LEU A 214 2.53 -3.02 -11.11
CA LEU A 214 1.96 -1.68 -10.92
C LEU A 214 1.11 -1.30 -12.12
N SER A 215 -0.01 -0.64 -11.86
CA SER A 215 -0.78 0.00 -12.92
C SER A 215 0.04 1.12 -13.59
N ASN A 216 -0.32 1.50 -14.80
CA ASN A 216 0.32 2.65 -15.43
C ASN A 216 0.06 3.94 -14.63
N ALA A 217 -1.09 4.04 -13.97
CA ALA A 217 -1.41 5.14 -13.06
C ALA A 217 -0.43 5.23 -11.91
N ASP A 218 -0.10 4.10 -11.25
CA ASP A 218 0.91 4.05 -10.18
C ASP A 218 2.28 4.51 -10.67
N LEU A 219 2.68 4.07 -11.88
CA LEU A 219 3.96 4.44 -12.47
C LEU A 219 4.03 5.94 -12.80
N ILE A 220 2.94 6.51 -13.33
CA ILE A 220 2.84 7.94 -13.64
C ILE A 220 2.83 8.76 -12.36
N LYS A 221 2.07 8.34 -11.35
CA LYS A 221 2.07 8.95 -10.02
C LYS A 221 3.49 9.01 -9.46
N ASN A 222 4.20 7.89 -9.46
CA ASN A 222 5.56 7.80 -8.94
C ASN A 222 6.53 8.75 -9.68
N MET A 223 6.38 8.92 -11.00
CA MET A 223 7.20 9.87 -11.75
C MET A 223 6.95 11.32 -11.32
N LEU A 224 5.71 11.70 -11.03
CA LEU A 224 5.37 13.03 -10.53
C LEU A 224 6.03 13.29 -9.17
N PHE A 225 5.93 12.32 -8.24
CA PHE A 225 6.55 12.43 -6.92
C PHE A 225 8.07 12.43 -6.97
N ALA A 226 8.67 11.59 -7.83
CA ALA A 226 10.13 11.59 -8.02
C ALA A 226 10.67 12.96 -8.45
N ARG A 227 9.87 13.72 -9.19
CA ARG A 227 10.22 15.08 -9.65
C ARG A 227 10.13 16.15 -8.55
N LEU A 228 9.39 15.89 -7.46
CA LEU A 228 9.35 16.78 -6.28
C LEU A 228 10.61 16.64 -5.39
N GLY A 229 11.40 15.59 -5.55
CA GLY A 229 12.67 15.42 -4.83
C GLY A 229 12.56 14.96 -3.39
N GLY A 230 11.46 14.30 -2.99
CA GLY A 230 11.32 13.68 -1.68
C GLY A 230 10.14 14.18 -0.84
N ALA A 231 9.99 13.66 0.39
CA ALA A 231 8.91 14.02 1.30
C ALA A 231 8.99 15.50 1.71
N SER A 232 7.99 16.26 1.32
CA SER A 232 7.81 17.67 1.68
C SER A 232 6.31 17.93 1.82
N ALA A 233 5.92 19.06 2.42
CA ALA A 233 4.53 19.51 2.44
C ALA A 233 3.88 19.52 1.04
N LYS A 234 4.67 19.76 -0.01
CA LYS A 234 4.23 19.66 -1.41
C LYS A 234 3.89 18.24 -1.85
N SER A 235 4.46 17.21 -1.21
CA SER A 235 4.11 15.82 -1.53
C SER A 235 2.70 15.47 -1.05
N GLU A 236 2.29 15.98 0.10
CA GLU A 236 0.92 15.80 0.62
C GLU A 236 -0.10 16.52 -0.29
N GLU A 237 0.20 17.75 -0.72
CA GLU A 237 -0.65 18.50 -1.65
C GLU A 237 -0.80 17.79 -3.00
N LEU A 238 0.29 17.23 -3.55
CA LEU A 238 0.26 16.47 -4.79
C LEU A 238 -0.55 15.18 -4.63
N ASP A 239 -0.44 14.51 -3.47
CA ASP A 239 -1.21 13.32 -3.19
C ASP A 239 -2.71 13.61 -3.08
N GLU A 240 -3.10 14.69 -2.42
CA GLU A 240 -4.49 15.12 -2.33
C GLU A 240 -5.09 15.37 -3.73
N GLN A 241 -4.36 16.05 -4.61
CA GLN A 241 -4.81 16.28 -5.98
C GLN A 241 -4.92 14.97 -6.78
N TRP A 242 -3.97 14.05 -6.59
CA TRP A 242 -4.04 12.74 -7.24
C TRP A 242 -5.20 11.90 -6.71
N LEU A 243 -5.44 11.92 -5.40
CA LEU A 243 -6.61 11.25 -4.79
C LEU A 243 -7.94 11.78 -5.34
N GLN A 244 -8.06 13.09 -5.53
CA GLN A 244 -9.24 13.66 -6.17
C GLN A 244 -9.44 13.13 -7.59
N LEU A 245 -8.36 12.92 -8.34
CA LEU A 245 -8.41 12.31 -9.67
C LEU A 245 -8.86 10.85 -9.59
N GLU A 246 -8.29 10.07 -8.66
CA GLU A 246 -8.67 8.67 -8.40
C GLU A 246 -10.14 8.55 -8.00
N GLU A 247 -10.64 9.43 -7.14
CA GLU A 247 -12.03 9.45 -6.70
C GLU A 247 -12.99 9.83 -7.85
N ALA A 248 -12.61 10.79 -8.67
CA ALA A 248 -13.45 11.27 -9.77
C ALA A 248 -13.59 10.23 -10.90
N ILE A 249 -12.51 9.54 -11.25
CA ILE A 249 -12.47 8.57 -12.37
C ILE A 249 -12.80 7.14 -11.90
N GLY A 250 -12.41 6.79 -10.68
CA GLY A 250 -12.38 5.43 -10.13
C GLY A 250 -11.07 4.71 -10.46
N ILE A 251 -10.48 4.08 -9.45
CA ILE A 251 -9.15 3.42 -9.56
C ILE A 251 -9.10 2.41 -10.71
N GLU A 252 -10.16 1.61 -10.88
CA GLU A 252 -10.22 0.58 -11.92
C GLU A 252 -10.24 1.15 -13.36
N ARG A 253 -10.67 2.40 -13.53
CA ARG A 253 -10.79 3.07 -14.83
C ARG A 253 -9.67 4.06 -15.11
N LEU A 254 -8.79 4.28 -14.13
CA LEU A 254 -7.77 5.32 -14.21
C LEU A 254 -6.77 5.07 -15.36
N ASP A 255 -6.29 3.85 -15.51
CA ASP A 255 -5.39 3.48 -16.62
C ASP A 255 -6.04 3.72 -17.99
N GLN A 256 -7.33 3.38 -18.14
CA GLN A 256 -8.08 3.62 -19.38
C GLN A 256 -8.24 5.11 -19.65
N PHE A 257 -8.60 5.89 -18.62
CA PHE A 257 -8.68 7.34 -18.74
C PHE A 257 -7.33 7.95 -19.14
N LEU A 258 -6.24 7.55 -18.50
CA LEU A 258 -4.89 8.04 -18.82
C LEU A 258 -4.51 7.70 -20.27
N ALA A 259 -4.89 6.53 -20.80
CA ALA A 259 -4.66 6.18 -22.19
C ALA A 259 -5.44 7.13 -23.14
N HIS A 260 -6.68 7.49 -22.82
CA HIS A 260 -7.47 8.47 -23.57
C HIS A 260 -6.84 9.88 -23.48
N HIS A 261 -6.46 10.32 -22.28
CA HIS A 261 -5.78 11.60 -22.08
C HIS A 261 -4.51 11.71 -22.92
N ARG A 262 -3.65 10.67 -22.85
CA ARG A 262 -2.42 10.62 -23.67
C ARG A 262 -2.75 10.80 -25.17
N SER A 263 -3.75 10.08 -25.67
CA SER A 263 -4.14 10.15 -27.08
C SER A 263 -4.65 11.53 -27.47
N SER A 264 -5.35 12.22 -26.58
CA SER A 264 -5.86 13.59 -26.82
C SER A 264 -4.74 14.64 -26.84
N VAL A 265 -3.70 14.45 -26.01
CA VAL A 265 -2.58 15.42 -25.91
C VAL A 265 -1.55 15.24 -27.03
N THR A 266 -1.25 14.00 -27.40
CA THR A 266 -0.16 13.74 -28.35
C THR A 266 -0.63 13.59 -29.80
N ALA A 267 -1.90 13.24 -30.04
CA ALA A 267 -2.49 12.95 -31.34
C ALA A 267 -1.71 11.92 -32.19
N ILE A 268 -0.83 11.14 -31.56
CA ILE A 268 0.05 10.15 -32.20
C ILE A 268 -0.31 8.77 -31.70
N LYS A 269 -0.24 7.77 -32.59
CA LYS A 269 -0.48 6.37 -32.19
C LYS A 269 0.56 5.91 -31.15
N ALA A 270 0.10 5.24 -30.07
CA ALA A 270 0.97 4.69 -29.05
C ALA A 270 1.98 3.70 -29.65
N ARG A 271 3.25 3.82 -29.26
CA ARG A 271 4.35 2.94 -29.70
C ARG A 271 5.11 2.31 -28.55
N LYS A 272 4.87 2.80 -27.32
CA LYS A 272 5.50 2.37 -26.08
C LYS A 272 4.44 2.07 -25.03
N THR A 273 4.84 1.61 -23.87
CA THR A 273 3.94 1.49 -22.71
C THR A 273 3.44 2.87 -22.28
N LEU A 274 2.27 2.92 -21.68
CA LEU A 274 1.61 4.18 -21.36
C LEU A 274 2.51 5.07 -20.48
N HIS A 275 3.11 4.52 -19.45
CA HIS A 275 4.00 5.29 -18.56
C HIS A 275 5.27 5.80 -19.26
N GLU A 276 5.84 5.03 -20.22
CA GLU A 276 6.99 5.50 -21.02
C GLU A 276 6.64 6.68 -21.92
N GLU A 277 5.39 6.75 -22.37
CA GLU A 277 4.92 7.88 -23.19
C GLU A 277 4.58 9.10 -22.35
N TYR A 278 4.21 8.92 -21.07
CA TYR A 278 4.01 10.01 -20.13
C TYR A 278 5.32 10.64 -19.65
N LYS A 279 6.40 9.89 -19.59
CA LYS A 279 7.69 10.39 -19.12
C LYS A 279 8.12 11.69 -19.78
N PRO A 280 8.22 11.81 -21.13
CA PRO A 280 8.58 13.07 -21.78
C PRO A 280 7.57 14.19 -21.54
N LEU A 281 6.27 13.88 -21.39
CA LEU A 281 5.23 14.86 -21.11
C LEU A 281 5.40 15.46 -19.71
N ILE A 282 5.72 14.60 -18.73
CA ILE A 282 6.00 15.02 -17.35
C ILE A 282 7.29 15.85 -17.31
N GLU A 283 8.34 15.42 -18.00
CA GLU A 283 9.62 16.12 -18.04
C GLU A 283 9.52 17.49 -18.72
N ALA A 284 8.67 17.65 -19.70
CA ALA A 284 8.43 18.90 -20.41
C ALA A 284 7.52 19.89 -19.66
N SER A 285 6.80 19.45 -18.64
CA SER A 285 5.94 20.33 -17.85
C SER A 285 6.74 21.20 -16.90
N ASP A 286 6.24 22.39 -16.54
CA ASP A 286 6.92 23.32 -15.63
C ASP A 286 7.07 22.72 -14.23
N THR A 287 6.00 22.14 -13.71
CA THR A 287 5.95 21.51 -12.38
C THR A 287 5.09 20.24 -12.41
N PRO A 288 5.26 19.30 -11.45
CA PRO A 288 4.36 18.17 -11.28
C PRO A 288 2.90 18.59 -11.06
N PHE A 289 2.67 19.72 -10.38
CA PHE A 289 1.34 20.26 -10.13
C PHE A 289 0.67 20.75 -11.41
N SER A 290 1.36 21.54 -12.23
CA SER A 290 0.82 22.04 -13.50
C SER A 290 0.48 20.88 -14.46
N PHE A 291 1.25 19.81 -14.41
CA PHE A 291 0.97 18.61 -15.17
C PHE A 291 -0.29 17.89 -14.67
N LEU A 292 -0.43 17.72 -13.36
CA LEU A 292 -1.60 17.08 -12.75
C LEU A 292 -2.86 17.91 -12.93
N ASP A 293 -2.79 19.24 -12.89
CA ASP A 293 -3.90 20.14 -13.21
C ASP A 293 -4.42 19.93 -14.65
N GLY A 294 -3.50 19.73 -15.61
CA GLY A 294 -3.85 19.39 -16.98
C GLY A 294 -4.60 18.06 -17.09
N ILE A 295 -4.14 17.03 -16.38
CA ILE A 295 -4.82 15.73 -16.30
C ILE A 295 -6.19 15.87 -15.65
N THR A 296 -6.29 16.61 -14.53
CA THR A 296 -7.54 16.81 -13.78
C THR A 296 -8.57 17.58 -14.63
N THR A 297 -8.13 18.55 -15.40
CA THR A 297 -8.99 19.26 -16.35
C THR A 297 -9.52 18.33 -17.44
N SER A 298 -8.64 17.47 -17.97
CA SER A 298 -9.04 16.44 -18.96
C SER A 298 -9.99 15.41 -18.35
N ALA A 299 -9.84 15.05 -17.08
CA ALA A 299 -10.75 14.17 -16.37
C ALA A 299 -12.17 14.72 -16.28
N ARG A 300 -12.29 16.00 -15.94
CA ARG A 300 -13.62 16.69 -15.94
C ARG A 300 -14.28 16.62 -17.31
N ASN A 301 -13.53 16.86 -18.38
CA ASN A 301 -14.05 16.79 -19.75
C ASN A 301 -14.43 15.34 -20.13
N TYR A 302 -13.62 14.37 -19.76
CA TYR A 302 -13.88 12.95 -19.98
C TYR A 302 -15.19 12.50 -19.31
N LEU A 303 -15.41 12.86 -18.06
CA LEU A 303 -16.64 12.57 -17.31
C LEU A 303 -17.86 13.25 -17.95
N ARG A 304 -17.72 14.51 -18.38
CA ARG A 304 -18.80 15.22 -19.11
C ARG A 304 -19.18 14.55 -20.43
N ILE A 305 -18.19 14.02 -21.16
CA ILE A 305 -18.43 13.27 -22.38
C ILE A 305 -19.21 11.98 -22.09
N GLN A 306 -18.78 11.22 -21.08
CA GLN A 306 -19.45 9.99 -20.68
C GLN A 306 -20.90 10.20 -20.23
N GLN A 307 -21.16 11.30 -19.53
CA GLN A 307 -22.50 11.65 -19.06
C GLN A 307 -23.39 12.30 -20.16
N ASN A 308 -22.91 12.40 -21.41
CA ASN A 308 -23.57 13.16 -22.48
C ASN A 308 -23.85 14.63 -22.10
N GLY A 309 -23.01 15.20 -21.23
CA GLY A 309 -23.19 16.50 -20.61
C GLY A 309 -22.72 17.70 -21.45
N PHE A 310 -22.57 17.59 -22.79
CA PHE A 310 -22.34 18.74 -23.65
C PHE A 310 -23.68 19.41 -23.97
N GLU A 311 -23.79 20.68 -23.66
CA GLU A 311 -24.93 21.52 -24.02
C GLU A 311 -24.99 21.76 -25.54
N ASP A 312 -23.83 21.69 -26.23
CA ASP A 312 -23.74 21.88 -27.68
C ASP A 312 -24.08 20.59 -28.42
N VAL A 313 -25.19 20.63 -29.17
CA VAL A 313 -25.70 19.54 -30.00
C VAL A 313 -24.73 19.14 -31.13
N ALA A 314 -23.89 20.05 -31.61
CA ALA A 314 -22.89 19.79 -32.62
C ALA A 314 -21.75 18.94 -32.08
N ALA A 315 -21.27 19.23 -30.85
CA ALA A 315 -20.25 18.43 -30.17
C ALA A 315 -20.75 17.00 -29.85
N ARG A 316 -22.02 16.83 -29.47
CA ARG A 316 -22.63 15.52 -29.25
C ARG A 316 -22.67 14.63 -30.51
N ARG A 317 -22.83 15.20 -31.68
CA ARG A 317 -22.87 14.43 -32.97
C ARG A 317 -21.49 13.97 -33.41
N SER A 318 -20.43 14.75 -33.13
CA SER A 318 -19.05 14.38 -33.47
C SER A 318 -18.43 13.31 -32.57
N LEU A 319 -19.05 13.05 -31.39
CA LEU A 319 -18.54 12.10 -30.39
C LEU A 319 -19.28 10.75 -30.38
N ARG A 320 -20.26 10.54 -31.25
CA ARG A 320 -20.86 9.20 -31.41
C ARG A 320 -19.84 8.28 -32.09
N PRO A 321 -19.52 7.12 -31.49
CA PRO A 321 -18.68 6.13 -32.17
C PRO A 321 -19.36 5.71 -33.49
N LEU A 322 -18.55 5.59 -34.55
CA LEU A 322 -18.90 4.98 -35.82
C LEU A 322 -19.17 3.48 -35.62
#